data_1e0475c3302a73703ecafddafe3070e6
#
_entry.id   1e0475c3302a73703ecafddafe3070e6
#
_cell.length_a   1.000
_cell.length_b   1.000
_cell.length_c   1.000
_cell.angle_alpha   90.00
_cell.angle_beta   90.00
_cell.angle_gamma   90.00
#
_symmetry.space_group_name_H-M   'P 1'
#
loop_
_entity.id
_entity.type
_entity.pdbx_description
1 polymer ?
#
loop_
_entity_poly.entity_id
_entity_poly.type
_entity_poly.pdbx_seq_one_letter_code
_entity_poly.pdbx_strand_id
1 'polypeptide(L)'
;QVESKDIAKRPVSSVTSALEGVVPGVQVSSTYGQPGEIPLVNIRGIGTVNGTIVPLYVLDGVPFSGNITDLNPNDIESITVLKDAASCALYGNRASNGVILVTTKHGKGGRVSVDFNAKFGSYSQGMKDYKRLGVRQFMNASWLDYRNSLATGTNAMSIADASKYASENIIGSYLKLNIFNKADNQLFDNDGLLVGDANVLSGYAEDLDWLDQATRNGFRQEYNISASQSSERSDGYYSAAYLKEEGYVKNSGFERLNGRAVQNSRPTNW
;
A
#
# COMPACT_ATOMS: atom_id res chain seq x y z
N GLN A 1 -23.36 8.66 5.88
CA GLN A 1 -23.01 7.92 7.11
C GLN A 1 -22.63 6.50 6.75
N VAL A 2 -21.60 5.99 7.37
CA VAL A 2 -21.13 4.58 7.25
C VAL A 2 -21.29 3.95 8.63
N GLU A 3 -21.94 2.81 8.70
CA GLU A 3 -22.23 2.13 9.96
C GLU A 3 -21.21 1.04 10.27
N SER A 4 -21.11 0.66 11.53
CA SER A 4 -20.25 -0.41 12.04
C SER A 4 -20.39 -1.71 11.24
N LYS A 5 -21.60 -2.07 10.79
CA LYS A 5 -21.85 -3.27 9.99
C LYS A 5 -21.15 -3.25 8.63
N ASP A 6 -21.03 -2.06 8.01
CA ASP A 6 -20.39 -1.92 6.71
C ASP A 6 -18.86 -1.90 6.84
N ILE A 7 -18.36 -1.35 7.94
CA ILE A 7 -16.93 -1.40 8.31
C ILE A 7 -16.50 -2.84 8.59
N ALA A 8 -17.29 -3.61 9.33
CA ALA A 8 -16.97 -4.98 9.70
C ALA A 8 -16.87 -5.96 8.52
N LYS A 9 -17.61 -5.71 7.43
CA LYS A 9 -17.60 -6.54 6.22
C LYS A 9 -16.30 -6.43 5.42
N ARG A 10 -15.52 -5.38 5.64
CA ARG A 10 -14.30 -5.09 4.88
C ARG A 10 -13.07 -5.29 5.77
N PRO A 11 -12.01 -5.93 5.28
CA PRO A 11 -10.75 -6.06 6.01
C PRO A 11 -9.96 -4.75 5.90
N VAL A 12 -10.46 -3.67 6.54
CA VAL A 12 -9.80 -2.36 6.52
C VAL A 12 -8.84 -2.21 7.69
N SER A 13 -7.67 -1.63 7.45
CA SER A 13 -6.64 -1.40 8.46
C SER A 13 -6.82 -0.08 9.19
N SER A 14 -7.49 0.90 8.55
CA SER A 14 -7.71 2.23 9.10
C SER A 14 -9.17 2.69 8.94
N VAL A 15 -9.56 3.65 9.78
CA VAL A 15 -10.88 4.28 9.73
C VAL A 15 -11.11 5.01 8.40
N THR A 16 -10.06 5.60 7.84
CA THR A 16 -10.10 6.29 6.55
C THR A 16 -10.33 5.35 5.38
N SER A 17 -9.69 4.18 5.38
CA SER A 17 -9.91 3.16 4.35
C SER A 17 -11.35 2.64 4.33
N ALA A 18 -12.06 2.72 5.46
CA ALA A 18 -13.47 2.34 5.52
C ALA A 18 -14.40 3.28 4.71
N LEU A 19 -13.95 4.50 4.41
CA LEU A 19 -14.71 5.49 3.63
C LEU A 19 -14.57 5.29 2.12
N GLU A 20 -13.57 4.54 1.68
CA GLU A 20 -13.24 4.35 0.26
C GLU A 20 -14.40 3.69 -0.50
N GLY A 21 -14.89 4.39 -1.53
CA GLY A 21 -15.96 3.91 -2.39
C GLY A 21 -17.36 3.86 -1.75
N VAL A 22 -17.50 4.27 -0.47
CA VAL A 22 -18.78 4.19 0.27
C VAL A 22 -19.47 5.55 0.34
N VAL A 23 -18.71 6.63 0.46
CA VAL A 23 -19.27 7.97 0.65
C VAL A 23 -19.14 8.79 -0.63
N PRO A 24 -20.25 9.17 -1.30
CA PRO A 24 -20.20 10.00 -2.51
C PRO A 24 -19.50 11.34 -2.26
N GLY A 25 -18.58 11.73 -3.17
CA GLY A 25 -17.84 13.00 -3.08
C GLY A 25 -16.72 12.99 -2.03
N VAL A 26 -16.35 11.82 -1.52
CA VAL A 26 -15.13 11.59 -0.74
C VAL A 26 -14.20 10.74 -1.60
N GLN A 27 -13.02 11.23 -1.85
CA GLN A 27 -11.95 10.50 -2.52
C GLN A 27 -10.91 10.08 -1.48
N VAL A 28 -10.68 8.80 -1.38
CA VAL A 28 -9.63 8.21 -0.54
C VAL A 28 -8.56 7.66 -1.48
N SER A 29 -7.34 8.11 -1.32
CA SER A 29 -6.20 7.68 -2.12
C SER A 29 -5.09 7.16 -1.22
N SER A 30 -4.69 5.92 -1.44
CA SER A 30 -3.50 5.33 -0.86
C SER A 30 -2.37 5.43 -1.89
N THR A 31 -1.29 6.13 -1.56
CA THR A 31 -0.23 6.45 -2.52
C THR A 31 0.62 5.23 -2.85
N TYR A 32 0.92 4.41 -1.85
CA TYR A 32 1.87 3.30 -1.98
C TYR A 32 1.29 1.93 -1.61
N GLY A 33 0.09 1.88 -1.01
CA GLY A 33 -0.52 0.63 -0.54
C GLY A 33 0.29 -0.06 0.56
N GLN A 34 1.14 0.68 1.26
CA GLN A 34 1.98 0.16 2.32
C GLN A 34 1.16 -0.04 3.60
N PRO A 35 1.33 -1.14 4.33
CA PRO A 35 0.67 -1.33 5.61
C PRO A 35 0.92 -0.17 6.58
N GLY A 36 -0.14 0.31 7.24
CA GLY A 36 -0.06 1.42 8.21
C GLY A 36 0.01 2.82 7.59
N GLU A 37 0.04 2.95 6.27
CA GLU A 37 -0.02 4.26 5.61
C GLU A 37 -1.35 4.96 5.89
N ILE A 38 -1.28 6.29 6.04
CA ILE A 38 -2.47 7.13 6.18
C ILE A 38 -2.97 7.49 4.79
N PRO A 39 -4.13 6.97 4.35
CA PRO A 39 -4.69 7.37 3.08
C PRO A 39 -5.01 8.87 3.06
N LEU A 40 -4.73 9.52 1.94
CA LEU A 40 -5.15 10.90 1.70
C LEU A 40 -6.66 10.92 1.47
N VAL A 41 -7.35 11.75 2.23
CA VAL A 41 -8.81 11.92 2.12
C VAL A 41 -9.11 13.33 1.61
N ASN A 42 -9.77 13.40 0.46
CA ASN A 42 -10.24 14.64 -0.14
C ASN A 42 -11.76 14.67 -0.14
N ILE A 43 -12.33 15.75 0.35
CA ILE A 43 -13.78 15.99 0.33
C ILE A 43 -14.06 17.10 -0.69
N ARG A 44 -14.88 16.79 -1.73
CA ARG A 44 -15.23 17.72 -2.82
C ARG A 44 -14.05 18.18 -3.69
N GLY A 45 -12.95 17.40 -3.73
CA GLY A 45 -11.79 17.72 -4.55
C GLY A 45 -10.75 18.60 -3.85
N ILE A 46 -9.75 19.03 -4.59
CA ILE A 46 -8.61 19.82 -4.09
C ILE A 46 -9.01 21.29 -4.10
N GLY A 47 -9.25 21.87 -2.92
CA GLY A 47 -9.66 23.26 -2.75
C GLY A 47 -8.53 24.27 -2.62
N THR A 48 -7.27 23.84 -2.58
CA THR A 48 -6.09 24.70 -2.39
C THR A 48 -4.90 24.22 -3.20
N VAL A 49 -4.08 25.13 -3.67
CA VAL A 49 -2.85 24.81 -4.41
C VAL A 49 -1.66 24.58 -3.46
N ASN A 50 -1.59 25.34 -2.37
CA ASN A 50 -0.44 25.35 -1.45
C ASN A 50 -0.79 25.03 0.01
N GLY A 51 -2.06 24.73 0.30
CA GLY A 51 -2.52 24.44 1.67
C GLY A 51 -2.71 22.95 1.93
N THR A 52 -2.94 22.61 3.20
CA THR A 52 -3.30 21.25 3.59
C THR A 52 -4.72 20.92 3.14
N ILE A 53 -4.90 19.75 2.53
CA ILE A 53 -6.19 19.24 2.05
C ILE A 53 -6.83 18.25 3.03
N VAL A 54 -6.19 18.01 4.17
CA VAL A 54 -6.65 17.05 5.17
C VAL A 54 -7.93 17.56 5.84
N PRO A 55 -9.01 16.76 5.90
CA PRO A 55 -10.22 17.12 6.62
C PRO A 55 -9.99 17.12 8.13
N LEU A 56 -10.85 17.82 8.87
CA LEU A 56 -10.86 17.77 10.32
C LEU A 56 -11.49 16.47 10.80
N TYR A 57 -10.78 15.71 11.62
CA TYR A 57 -11.36 14.57 12.32
C TYR A 57 -11.90 14.99 13.67
N VAL A 58 -13.11 14.53 13.99
CA VAL A 58 -13.77 14.76 15.27
C VAL A 58 -14.17 13.40 15.85
N LEU A 59 -13.61 13.05 16.99
CA LEU A 59 -13.85 11.79 17.69
C LEU A 59 -14.77 12.04 18.88
N ASP A 60 -15.94 11.42 18.90
CA ASP A 60 -16.95 11.56 19.94
C ASP A 60 -17.25 13.04 20.32
N GLY A 61 -17.30 13.92 19.30
CA GLY A 61 -17.58 15.35 19.46
C GLY A 61 -16.35 16.22 19.76
N VAL A 62 -15.17 15.64 19.96
CA VAL A 62 -13.95 16.38 20.25
C VAL A 62 -12.99 16.36 19.02
N PRO A 63 -12.43 17.53 18.60
CA PRO A 63 -11.45 17.57 17.54
C PRO A 63 -10.25 16.67 17.85
N PHE A 64 -9.96 15.74 16.96
CA PHE A 64 -8.89 14.76 17.11
C PHE A 64 -7.62 15.22 16.37
N SER A 65 -6.51 15.31 17.09
CA SER A 65 -5.23 15.76 16.56
C SER A 65 -4.19 14.63 16.47
N GLY A 66 -4.57 13.41 16.84
CA GLY A 66 -3.72 12.22 16.75
C GLY A 66 -3.71 11.61 15.34
N ASN A 67 -3.01 10.52 15.20
CA ASN A 67 -2.98 9.76 13.96
C ASN A 67 -4.25 8.91 13.84
N ILE A 68 -5.02 9.12 12.79
CA ILE A 68 -6.30 8.40 12.58
C ILE A 68 -6.10 6.89 12.35
N THR A 69 -4.92 6.46 11.94
CA THR A 69 -4.59 5.03 11.78
C THR A 69 -4.42 4.31 13.12
N ASP A 70 -4.23 5.07 14.21
CA ASP A 70 -4.12 4.49 15.56
C ASP A 70 -5.47 4.04 16.10
N LEU A 71 -6.57 4.54 15.52
CA LEU A 71 -7.92 4.11 15.90
C LEU A 71 -8.23 2.72 15.33
N ASN A 72 -8.77 1.86 16.18
CA ASN A 72 -9.25 0.55 15.75
C ASN A 72 -10.62 0.68 15.03
N PRO A 73 -10.74 0.31 13.75
CA PRO A 73 -12.02 0.36 13.04
C PRO A 73 -13.12 -0.48 13.69
N ASN A 74 -12.76 -1.54 14.42
CA ASN A 74 -13.75 -2.38 15.12
C ASN A 74 -14.41 -1.67 16.32
N ASP A 75 -13.80 -0.61 16.86
CA ASP A 75 -14.38 0.19 17.94
C ASP A 75 -15.26 1.33 17.45
N ILE A 76 -15.41 1.49 16.13
CA ILE A 76 -16.22 2.54 15.53
C ILE A 76 -17.67 2.07 15.39
N GLU A 77 -18.60 2.93 15.82
CA GLU A 77 -20.03 2.74 15.62
C GLU A 77 -20.49 3.31 14.28
N SER A 78 -20.08 4.53 13.98
CA SER A 78 -20.40 5.18 12.71
C SER A 78 -19.38 6.25 12.32
N ILE A 79 -19.30 6.51 11.01
CA ILE A 79 -18.51 7.59 10.44
C ILE A 79 -19.47 8.46 9.61
N THR A 80 -19.52 9.74 9.92
CA THR A 80 -20.34 10.73 9.18
C THR A 80 -19.43 11.78 8.58
N VAL A 81 -19.59 12.06 7.29
CA VAL A 81 -18.81 13.09 6.59
C VAL A 81 -19.67 14.32 6.39
N LEU A 82 -19.28 15.45 7.00
CA LEU A 82 -19.89 16.75 6.79
C LEU A 82 -19.17 17.44 5.63
N LYS A 83 -19.94 17.79 4.62
CA LYS A 83 -19.41 18.37 3.37
C LYS A 83 -19.84 19.82 3.21
N ASP A 84 -21.01 20.18 3.75
CA ASP A 84 -21.63 21.50 3.56
C ASP A 84 -21.01 22.53 4.49
N ALA A 85 -20.88 23.75 3.99
CA ALA A 85 -20.34 24.86 4.76
C ALA A 85 -21.13 25.14 6.05
N ALA A 86 -22.45 24.98 6.03
CA ALA A 86 -23.29 25.18 7.20
C ALA A 86 -22.98 24.18 8.33
N SER A 87 -22.84 22.89 7.99
CA SER A 87 -22.50 21.85 8.95
C SER A 87 -21.05 21.99 9.45
N CYS A 88 -20.14 22.47 8.61
CA CYS A 88 -18.74 22.70 8.96
C CYS A 88 -18.54 23.96 9.82
N ALA A 89 -19.46 24.95 9.77
CA ALA A 89 -19.34 26.20 10.49
C ALA A 89 -19.22 26.03 12.02
N LEU A 90 -19.79 24.96 12.57
CA LEU A 90 -19.66 24.61 14.00
C LEU A 90 -18.20 24.36 14.45
N TYR A 91 -17.33 24.02 13.52
CA TYR A 91 -15.91 23.65 13.78
C TYR A 91 -14.93 24.73 13.35
N GLY A 92 -15.44 25.89 12.89
CA GLY A 92 -14.65 27.06 12.52
C GLY A 92 -13.75 26.83 11.28
N ASN A 93 -12.69 27.63 11.16
CA ASN A 93 -11.79 27.61 10.01
C ASN A 93 -11.07 26.26 9.77
N ARG A 94 -10.88 25.46 10.83
CA ARG A 94 -10.28 24.13 10.72
C ARG A 94 -11.10 23.14 9.89
N ALA A 95 -12.37 23.44 9.67
CA ALA A 95 -13.30 22.61 8.91
C ALA A 95 -13.42 23.00 7.44
N SER A 96 -12.56 23.89 6.93
CA SER A 96 -12.59 24.38 5.54
C SER A 96 -12.50 23.25 4.50
N ASN A 97 -11.80 22.18 4.82
CA ASN A 97 -11.66 20.99 3.97
C ASN A 97 -12.69 19.89 4.24
N GLY A 98 -13.74 20.21 5.03
CA GLY A 98 -14.73 19.25 5.49
C GLY A 98 -14.40 18.63 6.85
N VAL A 99 -15.39 17.93 7.41
CA VAL A 99 -15.26 17.28 8.73
C VAL A 99 -15.67 15.83 8.65
N ILE A 100 -14.89 14.96 9.28
CA ILE A 100 -15.18 13.54 9.44
C ILE A 100 -15.47 13.29 10.92
N LEU A 101 -16.77 13.07 11.23
CA LEU A 101 -17.21 12.70 12.56
C LEU A 101 -17.07 11.20 12.74
N VAL A 102 -16.29 10.79 13.71
CA VAL A 102 -16.12 9.40 14.11
C VAL A 102 -16.80 9.19 15.45
N THR A 103 -17.84 8.39 15.47
CA THR A 103 -18.53 7.98 16.68
C THR A 103 -18.10 6.59 17.07
N THR A 104 -17.68 6.42 18.28
CA THR A 104 -17.18 5.15 18.79
C THR A 104 -18.29 4.37 19.48
N LYS A 105 -18.09 3.06 19.63
CA LYS A 105 -19.01 2.16 20.31
C LYS A 105 -19.09 2.48 21.81
N HIS A 106 -20.31 2.41 22.33
CA HIS A 106 -20.63 2.51 23.74
C HIS A 106 -21.33 1.24 24.23
N GLY A 107 -21.52 1.11 25.53
CA GLY A 107 -22.30 0.02 26.11
C GLY A 107 -23.74 0.01 25.59
N LYS A 108 -24.18 -1.14 25.10
CA LYS A 108 -25.56 -1.35 24.60
C LYS A 108 -26.13 -2.62 25.18
N GLY A 109 -27.46 -2.62 25.33
CA GLY A 109 -28.22 -3.79 25.80
C GLY A 109 -28.17 -3.98 27.32
N GLY A 110 -29.20 -4.60 27.89
CA GLY A 110 -29.33 -4.84 29.33
C GLY A 110 -28.49 -6.02 29.85
N ARG A 111 -27.72 -6.70 29.00
CA ARG A 111 -26.90 -7.85 29.37
C ARG A 111 -25.47 -7.64 28.92
N VAL A 112 -24.52 -8.30 29.58
CA VAL A 112 -23.15 -8.36 29.14
C VAL A 112 -23.11 -9.13 27.82
N SER A 113 -22.58 -8.49 26.77
CA SER A 113 -22.28 -9.11 25.48
C SER A 113 -20.76 -9.13 25.30
N VAL A 114 -20.21 -10.29 24.92
CA VAL A 114 -18.81 -10.43 24.58
C VAL A 114 -18.70 -10.87 23.13
N ASP A 115 -17.98 -10.10 22.34
CA ASP A 115 -17.76 -10.37 20.93
C ASP A 115 -16.26 -10.64 20.69
N PHE A 116 -15.95 -11.72 20.01
CA PHE A 116 -14.60 -12.06 19.56
C PHE A 116 -14.58 -12.19 18.04
N ASN A 117 -13.63 -11.51 17.41
CA ASN A 117 -13.43 -11.54 15.97
C ASN A 117 -11.96 -11.78 15.64
N ALA A 118 -11.70 -12.74 14.76
CA ALA A 118 -10.36 -12.98 14.22
C ALA A 118 -10.42 -12.95 12.69
N LYS A 119 -9.51 -12.21 12.04
CA LYS A 119 -9.40 -12.09 10.59
C LYS A 119 -7.99 -12.44 10.15
N PHE A 120 -7.90 -13.25 9.11
CA PHE A 120 -6.64 -13.63 8.49
C PHE A 120 -6.69 -13.31 6.99
N GLY A 121 -5.57 -12.91 6.44
CA GLY A 121 -5.46 -12.59 5.03
C GLY A 121 -4.03 -12.69 4.54
N SER A 122 -3.86 -12.69 3.21
CA SER A 122 -2.56 -12.60 2.58
C SER A 122 -2.55 -11.45 1.58
N TYR A 123 -1.40 -10.81 1.46
CA TYR A 123 -1.13 -9.78 0.47
C TYR A 123 -0.18 -10.34 -0.57
N SER A 124 -0.52 -10.18 -1.83
CA SER A 124 0.33 -10.49 -2.95
C SER A 124 0.29 -9.34 -3.95
N GLN A 125 1.24 -9.31 -4.85
CA GLN A 125 1.25 -8.33 -5.93
C GLN A 125 -0.04 -8.45 -6.76
N GLY A 126 -0.79 -7.36 -6.86
CA GLY A 126 -2.09 -7.33 -7.55
C GLY A 126 -1.98 -7.33 -9.08
N MET A 127 -0.98 -6.65 -9.62
CA MET A 127 -0.69 -6.65 -11.05
C MET A 127 0.54 -7.52 -11.33
N LYS A 128 0.42 -8.40 -12.30
CA LYS A 128 1.57 -9.19 -12.77
C LYS A 128 2.54 -8.28 -13.52
N ASP A 129 3.83 -8.49 -13.28
CA ASP A 129 4.87 -7.84 -14.06
C ASP A 129 4.81 -8.27 -15.52
N TYR A 130 5.34 -7.41 -16.38
CA TYR A 130 5.60 -7.78 -17.75
C TYR A 130 6.56 -8.97 -17.79
N LYS A 131 6.34 -9.86 -18.76
CA LYS A 131 7.26 -10.98 -18.98
C LYS A 131 8.66 -10.43 -19.29
N ARG A 132 9.61 -10.74 -18.45
CA ARG A 132 11.00 -10.33 -18.63
C ARG A 132 11.67 -11.10 -19.75
N LEU A 133 12.68 -10.45 -20.34
CA LEU A 133 13.59 -11.13 -21.24
C LEU A 133 14.50 -12.07 -20.43
N GLY A 134 14.61 -13.31 -20.88
CA GLY A 134 15.66 -14.20 -20.35
C GLY A 134 17.04 -13.70 -20.76
N VAL A 135 18.09 -14.19 -20.09
CA VAL A 135 19.48 -13.74 -20.31
C VAL A 135 19.87 -13.76 -21.78
N ARG A 136 19.57 -14.84 -22.52
CA ARG A 136 19.85 -14.92 -23.96
C ARG A 136 19.11 -13.87 -24.79
N GLN A 137 17.84 -13.65 -24.48
CA GLN A 137 17.04 -12.63 -25.18
C GLN A 137 17.57 -11.22 -24.91
N PHE A 138 17.95 -10.96 -23.65
CA PHE A 138 18.56 -9.70 -23.27
C PHE A 138 19.88 -9.45 -24.00
N MET A 139 20.75 -10.46 -24.08
CA MET A 139 22.03 -10.36 -24.78
C MET A 139 21.84 -10.07 -26.28
N ASN A 140 20.92 -10.78 -26.95
CA ASN A 140 20.63 -10.56 -28.35
C ASN A 140 20.02 -9.18 -28.62
N ALA A 141 19.13 -8.71 -27.74
CA ALA A 141 18.55 -7.37 -27.82
C ALA A 141 19.59 -6.28 -27.60
N SER A 142 20.49 -6.45 -26.62
CA SER A 142 21.58 -5.53 -26.35
C SER A 142 22.58 -5.46 -27.50
N TRP A 143 22.89 -6.59 -28.13
CA TRP A 143 23.74 -6.61 -29.33
C TRP A 143 23.09 -5.84 -30.48
N LEU A 144 21.80 -6.06 -30.73
CA LEU A 144 21.05 -5.37 -31.78
C LEU A 144 21.03 -3.84 -31.52
N ASP A 145 20.80 -3.43 -30.30
CA ASP A 145 20.81 -2.03 -29.90
C ASP A 145 22.19 -1.39 -30.12
N TYR A 146 23.24 -2.07 -29.63
CA TYR A 146 24.63 -1.58 -29.79
C TYR A 146 25.01 -1.50 -31.25
N ARG A 147 24.75 -2.51 -32.08
CA ARG A 147 24.96 -2.49 -33.52
C ARG A 147 24.24 -1.31 -34.19
N ASN A 148 22.97 -1.12 -33.86
CA ASN A 148 22.18 -0.03 -34.44
C ASN A 148 22.72 1.35 -34.03
N SER A 149 23.19 1.51 -32.82
CA SER A 149 23.80 2.76 -32.36
C SER A 149 25.09 3.08 -33.14
N LEU A 150 25.87 2.07 -33.53
CA LEU A 150 27.06 2.21 -34.37
C LEU A 150 26.73 2.52 -35.84
N ALA A 151 25.61 2.02 -36.33
CA ALA A 151 25.17 2.20 -37.72
C ALA A 151 24.33 3.46 -37.94
N THR A 152 24.13 4.30 -36.89
CA THR A 152 23.37 5.55 -36.95
C THR A 152 24.20 6.76 -36.54
N GLY A 153 23.83 7.93 -37.01
CA GLY A 153 24.51 9.19 -36.64
C GLY A 153 25.54 9.67 -37.68
N THR A 154 26.27 10.72 -37.32
CA THR A 154 27.20 11.45 -38.24
C THR A 154 28.40 10.64 -38.67
N ASN A 155 28.82 9.65 -37.83
CA ASN A 155 29.95 8.76 -38.12
C ASN A 155 29.48 7.29 -38.21
N ALA A 156 28.34 7.06 -38.85
CA ALA A 156 27.73 5.75 -38.96
C ALA A 156 28.64 4.76 -39.70
N MET A 157 28.82 3.59 -39.12
CA MET A 157 29.47 2.46 -39.77
C MET A 157 28.51 1.78 -40.75
N SER A 158 29.07 1.05 -41.75
CA SER A 158 28.22 0.12 -42.49
C SER A 158 27.63 -0.93 -41.55
N ILE A 159 26.44 -1.48 -41.89
CA ILE A 159 25.78 -2.49 -41.03
C ILE A 159 26.71 -3.70 -40.84
N ALA A 160 27.47 -4.09 -41.84
CA ALA A 160 28.42 -5.20 -41.75
C ALA A 160 29.58 -4.93 -40.79
N ASP A 161 30.18 -3.73 -40.87
CA ASP A 161 31.25 -3.32 -39.95
C ASP A 161 30.71 -3.10 -38.53
N ALA A 162 29.56 -2.50 -38.39
CA ALA A 162 28.90 -2.34 -37.10
C ALA A 162 28.56 -3.68 -36.43
N SER A 163 28.12 -4.68 -37.20
CA SER A 163 27.85 -6.02 -36.71
C SER A 163 29.12 -6.70 -36.19
N LYS A 164 30.18 -6.64 -36.99
CA LYS A 164 31.47 -7.20 -36.58
C LYS A 164 32.03 -6.52 -35.33
N TYR A 165 32.02 -5.18 -35.32
CA TYR A 165 32.48 -4.40 -34.18
C TYR A 165 31.66 -4.67 -32.93
N ALA A 166 30.33 -4.76 -33.06
CA ALA A 166 29.46 -5.09 -31.95
C ALA A 166 29.75 -6.47 -31.34
N SER A 167 29.92 -7.51 -32.18
CA SER A 167 30.25 -8.87 -31.72
C SER A 167 31.59 -8.94 -30.97
N GLU A 168 32.59 -8.14 -31.38
CA GLU A 168 33.88 -8.12 -30.77
C GLU A 168 33.95 -7.24 -29.49
N ASN A 169 33.19 -6.18 -29.41
CA ASN A 169 33.37 -5.13 -28.42
C ASN A 169 32.20 -4.89 -27.45
N ILE A 170 31.07 -5.58 -27.63
CA ILE A 170 29.86 -5.33 -26.81
C ILE A 170 30.11 -5.46 -25.30
N ILE A 171 30.88 -6.44 -24.89
CA ILE A 171 31.21 -6.64 -23.47
C ILE A 171 32.03 -5.47 -22.95
N GLY A 172 33.15 -5.18 -23.58
CA GLY A 172 34.07 -4.13 -23.12
C GLY A 172 33.49 -2.72 -23.21
N SER A 173 32.71 -2.43 -24.26
CA SER A 173 32.23 -1.09 -24.57
C SER A 173 30.82 -0.80 -24.00
N TYR A 174 29.91 -1.78 -23.97
CA TYR A 174 28.50 -1.58 -23.67
C TYR A 174 28.08 -2.27 -22.37
N LEU A 175 28.19 -3.61 -22.27
CA LEU A 175 27.70 -4.38 -21.12
C LEU A 175 28.63 -4.39 -19.91
N LYS A 176 29.94 -4.22 -20.11
CA LYS A 176 30.96 -4.12 -19.06
C LYS A 176 31.24 -5.41 -18.26
N LEU A 177 30.40 -6.43 -18.37
CA LEU A 177 30.56 -7.69 -17.62
C LEU A 177 30.25 -8.89 -18.53
N ASN A 178 31.16 -9.85 -18.56
CA ASN A 178 30.95 -11.15 -19.19
C ASN A 178 30.57 -12.17 -18.11
N ILE A 179 29.37 -12.71 -18.20
CA ILE A 179 28.85 -13.73 -17.29
C ILE A 179 28.90 -15.14 -17.88
N PHE A 180 29.52 -15.31 -19.05
CA PHE A 180 29.51 -16.57 -19.79
C PHE A 180 30.88 -17.25 -19.77
N ASN A 181 30.87 -18.54 -20.10
CA ASN A 181 32.08 -19.40 -20.22
C ASN A 181 32.86 -19.22 -21.51
N LYS A 182 32.58 -18.15 -22.28
CA LYS A 182 33.27 -17.82 -23.56
C LYS A 182 34.02 -16.52 -23.45
N ALA A 183 35.03 -16.32 -24.30
CA ALA A 183 35.70 -15.03 -24.42
C ALA A 183 34.76 -13.96 -25.01
N ASP A 184 35.00 -12.69 -24.67
CA ASP A 184 34.15 -11.56 -25.02
C ASP A 184 33.84 -11.47 -26.52
N ASN A 185 34.83 -11.76 -27.36
CA ASN A 185 34.74 -11.73 -28.82
C ASN A 185 34.23 -13.04 -29.46
N GLN A 186 33.81 -14.02 -28.68
CA GLN A 186 33.29 -15.31 -29.11
C GLN A 186 31.88 -15.60 -28.66
N LEU A 187 31.20 -14.58 -28.13
CA LEU A 187 29.86 -14.74 -27.57
C LEU A 187 28.75 -14.70 -28.62
N PHE A 188 28.97 -13.97 -29.71
CA PHE A 188 27.95 -13.76 -30.75
C PHE A 188 28.40 -14.31 -32.09
N ASP A 189 27.47 -14.85 -32.83
CA ASP A 189 27.66 -15.23 -34.22
C ASP A 189 27.57 -14.00 -35.15
N ASN A 190 27.66 -14.25 -36.46
CA ASN A 190 27.61 -13.19 -37.49
C ASN A 190 26.22 -12.52 -37.57
N ASP A 191 25.17 -13.17 -37.09
CA ASP A 191 23.79 -12.66 -37.08
C ASP A 191 23.47 -11.94 -35.75
N GLY A 192 24.40 -11.93 -34.81
CA GLY A 192 24.26 -11.30 -33.50
C GLY A 192 23.46 -12.12 -32.50
N LEU A 193 23.36 -13.42 -32.76
CA LEU A 193 22.77 -14.34 -31.80
C LEU A 193 23.85 -14.89 -30.87
N LEU A 194 23.53 -14.98 -29.59
CA LEU A 194 24.40 -15.59 -28.62
C LEU A 194 24.64 -17.06 -28.99
N VAL A 195 25.91 -17.46 -29.16
CA VAL A 195 26.28 -18.81 -29.60
C VAL A 195 25.69 -19.90 -28.68
N GLY A 196 25.32 -21.04 -29.27
CA GLY A 196 24.53 -22.09 -28.60
C GLY A 196 25.21 -22.68 -27.36
N ASP A 197 26.56 -22.72 -27.37
CA ASP A 197 27.39 -23.28 -26.30
C ASP A 197 27.89 -22.22 -25.27
N ALA A 198 27.43 -20.98 -25.38
CA ALA A 198 27.60 -19.97 -24.34
C ALA A 198 26.69 -20.29 -23.16
N ASN A 199 27.28 -20.75 -22.06
CA ASN A 199 26.60 -21.05 -20.81
C ASN A 199 26.94 -20.00 -19.75
N VAL A 200 25.97 -19.61 -18.93
CA VAL A 200 26.21 -18.74 -17.79
C VAL A 200 27.11 -19.44 -16.77
N LEU A 201 28.11 -18.75 -16.27
CA LEU A 201 29.00 -19.25 -15.23
C LEU A 201 28.21 -19.50 -13.92
N SER A 202 28.63 -20.51 -13.17
CA SER A 202 27.91 -20.94 -11.94
C SER A 202 27.71 -19.83 -10.91
N GLY A 203 28.63 -18.86 -10.82
CA GLY A 203 28.48 -17.69 -9.94
C GLY A 203 27.42 -16.70 -10.35
N TYR A 204 26.87 -16.81 -11.57
CA TYR A 204 25.79 -15.97 -12.12
C TYR A 204 24.58 -16.80 -12.56
N ALA A 205 24.53 -18.07 -12.17
CA ALA A 205 23.48 -19.00 -12.61
C ALA A 205 22.13 -18.74 -11.94
N GLU A 206 22.13 -18.09 -10.78
CA GLU A 206 20.92 -17.66 -10.12
C GLU A 206 20.35 -16.46 -10.89
N ASP A 207 19.08 -16.58 -11.25
CA ASP A 207 18.35 -15.43 -11.80
C ASP A 207 18.26 -14.36 -10.73
N LEU A 208 19.01 -13.27 -10.91
CA LEU A 208 19.00 -12.11 -10.03
C LEU A 208 17.71 -11.31 -10.26
N ASP A 209 16.59 -11.94 -10.03
CA ASP A 209 15.31 -11.26 -9.98
C ASP A 209 15.23 -10.38 -8.73
N TRP A 210 15.58 -9.10 -8.88
CA TRP A 210 15.52 -8.12 -7.80
C TRP A 210 14.11 -7.96 -7.23
N LEU A 211 13.07 -8.16 -8.05
CA LEU A 211 11.69 -8.10 -7.56
C LEU A 211 11.38 -9.29 -6.65
N ASP A 212 11.77 -10.50 -7.03
CA ASP A 212 11.65 -11.68 -6.16
C ASP A 212 12.44 -11.53 -4.86
N GLN A 213 13.63 -10.92 -4.95
CA GLN A 213 14.43 -10.63 -3.76
C GLN A 213 13.80 -9.56 -2.88
N ALA A 214 13.10 -8.59 -3.45
CA ALA A 214 12.47 -7.48 -2.74
C ALA A 214 11.04 -7.78 -2.27
N THR A 215 10.38 -8.76 -2.87
CA THR A 215 8.96 -9.06 -2.61
C THR A 215 8.76 -10.38 -1.87
N ARG A 216 7.59 -10.53 -1.29
CA ARG A 216 7.09 -11.73 -0.62
C ARG A 216 5.57 -11.77 -0.64
N ASN A 217 4.99 -12.90 -0.32
CA ASN A 217 3.59 -12.94 0.09
C ASN A 217 3.51 -12.43 1.53
N GLY A 218 2.84 -11.29 1.72
CA GLY A 218 2.60 -10.72 3.03
C GLY A 218 1.47 -11.44 3.76
N PHE A 219 1.47 -11.38 5.08
CA PHE A 219 0.45 -11.98 5.92
C PHE A 219 -0.21 -10.94 6.82
N ARG A 220 -1.54 -11.04 6.97
CA ARG A 220 -2.32 -10.22 7.89
C ARG A 220 -3.00 -11.11 8.92
N GLN A 221 -2.89 -10.69 10.17
CA GLN A 221 -3.65 -11.27 11.28
C GLN A 221 -4.21 -10.16 12.15
N GLU A 222 -5.46 -10.28 12.49
CA GLU A 222 -6.19 -9.33 13.32
C GLU A 222 -7.03 -10.11 14.34
N TYR A 223 -6.90 -9.73 15.60
CA TYR A 223 -7.68 -10.25 16.70
C TYR A 223 -8.35 -9.09 17.41
N ASN A 224 -9.63 -9.21 17.67
CA ASN A 224 -10.39 -8.21 18.41
C ASN A 224 -11.33 -8.88 19.38
N ILE A 225 -11.28 -8.47 20.63
CA ILE A 225 -12.22 -8.87 21.66
C ILE A 225 -12.88 -7.62 22.23
N SER A 226 -14.19 -7.65 22.40
CA SER A 226 -14.90 -6.54 23.03
C SER A 226 -15.99 -7.06 23.96
N ALA A 227 -16.23 -6.31 25.03
CA ALA A 227 -17.30 -6.55 25.97
C ALA A 227 -18.13 -5.26 26.11
N SER A 228 -19.44 -5.40 26.03
CA SER A 228 -20.38 -4.29 26.22
C SER A 228 -21.44 -4.64 27.25
N GLN A 229 -21.78 -3.66 28.06
CA GLN A 229 -22.84 -3.74 29.05
C GLN A 229 -23.57 -2.42 29.14
N SER A 230 -24.89 -2.45 29.34
CA SER A 230 -25.67 -1.25 29.67
C SER A 230 -26.71 -1.63 30.71
N SER A 231 -26.88 -0.75 31.68
CA SER A 231 -27.94 -0.81 32.70
C SER A 231 -28.60 0.57 32.82
N GLU A 232 -29.64 0.68 33.60
CA GLU A 232 -30.31 1.98 33.85
C GLU A 232 -29.34 3.03 34.41
N ARG A 233 -28.36 2.62 35.20
CA ARG A 233 -27.43 3.50 35.93
C ARG A 233 -26.04 3.60 35.31
N SER A 234 -25.64 2.68 34.47
CA SER A 234 -24.27 2.68 33.88
C SER A 234 -24.27 1.96 32.55
N ASP A 235 -23.42 2.41 31.67
CA ASP A 235 -23.05 1.69 30.44
C ASP A 235 -21.53 1.63 30.35
N GLY A 236 -21.02 0.50 29.89
CA GLY A 236 -19.60 0.22 29.72
C GLY A 236 -19.30 -0.47 28.40
N TYR A 237 -18.21 -0.07 27.77
CA TYR A 237 -17.63 -0.72 26.60
C TYR A 237 -16.11 -0.90 26.82
N TYR A 238 -15.64 -2.11 26.64
CA TYR A 238 -14.23 -2.48 26.79
C TYR A 238 -13.80 -3.24 25.56
N SER A 239 -12.64 -2.92 25.01
CA SER A 239 -12.07 -3.67 23.88
C SER A 239 -10.57 -3.80 23.99
N ALA A 240 -10.05 -4.88 23.41
CA ALA A 240 -8.64 -5.07 23.12
C ALA A 240 -8.49 -5.64 21.71
N ALA A 241 -7.54 -5.10 20.95
CA ALA A 241 -7.30 -5.51 19.59
C ALA A 241 -5.81 -5.56 19.29
N TYR A 242 -5.42 -6.56 18.50
CA TYR A 242 -4.08 -6.71 17.94
C TYR A 242 -4.20 -6.89 16.44
N LEU A 243 -3.44 -6.09 15.70
CA LEU A 243 -3.30 -6.16 14.26
C LEU A 243 -1.83 -6.26 13.90
N LYS A 244 -1.48 -7.24 13.08
CA LYS A 244 -0.18 -7.34 12.43
C LYS A 244 -0.38 -7.54 10.94
N GLU A 245 0.24 -6.69 10.15
CA GLU A 245 0.24 -6.72 8.70
C GLU A 245 1.66 -6.74 8.18
N GLU A 246 1.98 -7.70 7.34
CA GLU A 246 3.22 -7.76 6.58
C GLU A 246 2.90 -7.43 5.13
N GLY A 247 3.57 -6.41 4.57
CA GLY A 247 3.38 -6.02 3.18
C GLY A 247 4.04 -6.99 2.21
N TYR A 248 3.67 -6.90 0.94
CA TYR A 248 4.26 -7.70 -0.13
C TYR A 248 5.71 -7.30 -0.43
N VAL A 249 6.13 -6.08 -0.10
CA VAL A 249 7.53 -5.67 -0.12
C VAL A 249 8.19 -6.11 1.19
N LYS A 250 9.34 -6.78 1.12
CA LYS A 250 10.10 -7.19 2.31
C LYS A 250 10.44 -5.98 3.16
N ASN A 251 10.46 -6.15 4.47
CA ASN A 251 10.69 -5.11 5.48
C ASN A 251 9.62 -4.00 5.54
N SER A 252 8.51 -4.14 4.80
CA SER A 252 7.32 -3.32 5.05
C SER A 252 6.35 -4.07 5.97
N GLY A 253 5.81 -3.39 6.95
CA GLY A 253 4.84 -3.97 7.86
C GLY A 253 4.28 -2.94 8.82
N PHE A 254 3.19 -3.30 9.47
CA PHE A 254 2.50 -2.48 10.45
C PHE A 254 1.98 -3.36 11.59
N GLU A 255 2.18 -2.89 12.80
CA GLU A 255 1.69 -3.57 13.99
C GLU A 255 1.00 -2.55 14.89
N ARG A 256 -0.15 -2.93 15.43
CA ARG A 256 -0.95 -2.08 16.29
C ARG A 256 -1.59 -2.89 17.40
N LEU A 257 -1.40 -2.44 18.64
CA LEU A 257 -2.08 -2.93 19.82
C LEU A 257 -2.99 -1.81 20.36
N ASN A 258 -4.27 -2.06 20.47
CA ASN A 258 -5.24 -1.13 21.00
C ASN A 258 -5.90 -1.69 22.26
N GLY A 259 -6.12 -0.82 23.23
CA GLY A 259 -6.97 -1.06 24.37
C GLY A 259 -7.91 0.13 24.58
N ARG A 260 -9.18 -0.13 24.79
CA ARG A 260 -10.17 0.90 25.04
C ARG A 260 -11.10 0.52 26.19
N ALA A 261 -11.37 1.49 27.05
CA ALA A 261 -12.34 1.35 28.12
C ALA A 261 -13.17 2.65 28.19
N VAL A 262 -14.46 2.51 28.09
CA VAL A 262 -15.44 3.62 28.25
C VAL A 262 -16.47 3.18 29.26
N GLN A 263 -16.68 3.99 30.29
CA GLN A 263 -17.73 3.76 31.26
C GLN A 263 -18.44 5.07 31.54
N ASN A 264 -19.75 5.06 31.35
CA ASN A 264 -20.63 6.17 31.69
C ASN A 264 -21.46 5.79 32.91
N SER A 265 -21.54 6.66 33.90
CA SER A 265 -22.33 6.48 35.09
C SER A 265 -23.41 7.60 35.15
N ARG A 266 -24.63 7.20 35.46
CA ARG A 266 -25.77 8.11 35.60
C ARG A 266 -26.18 8.10 37.08
N PRO A 267 -25.65 9.03 37.90
CA PRO A 267 -26.04 9.10 39.30
C PRO A 267 -27.53 9.41 39.39
N THR A 268 -28.26 8.70 40.26
CA THR A 268 -29.62 9.07 40.64
C THR A 268 -29.54 10.33 41.45
N ASN A 269 -30.24 11.40 41.01
CA ASN A 269 -30.48 12.55 41.85
C ASN A 269 -31.28 12.07 43.07
N TRP A 270 -30.76 12.36 44.23
CA TRP A 270 -31.45 12.17 45.50
C TRP A 270 -32.56 13.25 45.64
#